data_60b16b2f4fafae9cadd0c470b40fb0f6
#
_entry.id   60b16b2f4fafae9cadd0c470b40fb0f6
#
_cell.length_a   1.000
_cell.length_b   1.000
_cell.length_c   1.000
_cell.angle_alpha   90.00
_cell.angle_beta   90.00
_cell.angle_gamma   90.00
#
_symmetry.space_group_name_H-M   'P 1'
#
loop_
_entity.id
_entity.type
_entity.pdbx_description
1 polymer ?
#
loop_
_entity_poly.entity_id
_entity_poly.type
_entity_poly.pdbx_seq_one_letter_code
_entity_poly.pdbx_strand_id
1 'polypeptide(L)'
;MNTVKPLKTKNTDYINILVLCLCVTAVFFVAWTFTGQWPWKSQPYNSYILQAQSWLEGRLDLGRDYPYLELAIFNNKYYVSFPPFPSYVMLPFVLIGWNSCDSMIAFAVSLLGAVYAFKILKHFDIESKTAIFFTLLLTVGSNWLMTAQNAWVWFIAQNMAFTLSLMAIYYALKNKIGLSLAFWACAVG
;
A
#
# COMPACT_ATOMS: atom_id res chain seq x y z
N MET A 1 28.54 -3.54 -36.37
CA MET A 1 28.16 -2.16 -36.03
C MET A 1 27.78 -2.15 -34.56
N ASN A 2 28.77 -1.82 -33.67
CA ASN A 2 28.54 -1.80 -32.21
C ASN A 2 27.78 -0.52 -31.85
N THR A 3 26.48 -0.61 -31.64
CA THR A 3 25.71 0.48 -31.06
C THR A 3 26.11 0.64 -29.59
N VAL A 4 26.87 1.66 -29.30
CA VAL A 4 27.20 2.09 -27.93
C VAL A 4 25.86 2.39 -27.21
N LYS A 5 25.44 1.49 -26.28
CA LYS A 5 24.30 1.78 -25.39
C LYS A 5 24.63 3.06 -24.59
N PRO A 6 23.82 4.12 -24.67
CA PRO A 6 24.08 5.33 -23.86
C PRO A 6 24.06 4.95 -22.39
N LEU A 7 25.09 5.39 -21.65
CA LEU A 7 25.19 5.28 -20.20
C LEU A 7 23.92 5.92 -19.60
N LYS A 8 22.97 5.07 -19.11
CA LYS A 8 21.81 5.54 -18.36
C LYS A 8 22.31 6.18 -17.07
N THR A 9 22.21 7.48 -16.99
CA THR A 9 22.54 8.21 -15.75
C THR A 9 21.50 7.89 -14.68
N LYS A 10 21.95 7.61 -13.45
CA LYS A 10 21.08 7.38 -12.27
C LYS A 10 20.01 8.48 -12.12
N ASN A 11 20.31 9.70 -12.51
CA ASN A 11 19.39 10.85 -12.44
C ASN A 11 18.13 10.68 -13.29
N THR A 12 18.21 10.02 -14.44
CA THR A 12 17.05 9.83 -15.31
C THR A 12 15.98 8.93 -14.68
N ASP A 13 16.40 7.92 -13.91
CA ASP A 13 15.44 7.03 -13.26
C ASP A 13 14.71 7.72 -12.09
N TYR A 14 15.36 8.62 -11.37
CA TYR A 14 14.68 9.43 -10.32
C TYR A 14 13.63 10.39 -10.92
N ILE A 15 13.93 11.03 -12.05
CA ILE A 15 12.97 11.89 -12.76
C ILE A 15 11.77 11.08 -13.22
N ASN A 16 11.99 9.88 -13.78
CA ASN A 16 10.91 9.00 -14.23
C ASN A 16 10.01 8.55 -13.07
N ILE A 17 10.60 8.22 -11.91
CA ILE A 17 9.85 7.87 -10.69
C ILE A 17 9.05 9.09 -10.21
N LEU A 18 9.62 10.28 -10.20
CA LEU A 18 8.90 11.50 -9.83
C LEU A 18 7.69 11.74 -10.74
N VAL A 19 7.89 11.66 -12.07
CA VAL A 19 6.81 11.81 -13.05
C VAL A 19 5.72 10.75 -12.82
N LEU A 20 6.10 9.49 -12.60
CA LEU A 20 5.16 8.42 -12.29
C LEU A 20 4.34 8.74 -11.03
N CYS A 21 4.99 9.13 -9.93
CA CYS A 21 4.31 9.48 -8.69
C CYS A 21 3.36 10.67 -8.87
N LEU A 22 3.76 11.68 -9.65
CA LEU A 22 2.90 12.84 -9.96
C LEU A 22 1.67 12.40 -10.77
N CYS A 23 1.83 11.54 -11.77
CA CYS A 23 0.71 11.01 -12.55
C CYS A 23 -0.27 10.21 -11.68
N VAL A 24 0.24 9.30 -10.83
CA VAL A 24 -0.60 8.53 -9.90
C VAL A 24 -1.31 9.46 -8.94
N THR A 25 -0.61 10.43 -8.34
CA THR A 25 -1.20 11.42 -7.41
C THR A 25 -2.29 12.24 -8.10
N ALA A 26 -2.09 12.67 -9.35
CA ALA A 26 -3.09 13.42 -10.11
C ALA A 26 -4.37 12.60 -10.31
N VAL A 27 -4.26 11.31 -10.65
CA VAL A 27 -5.43 10.42 -10.80
C VAL A 27 -6.14 10.23 -9.45
N PHE A 28 -5.40 10.01 -8.36
CA PHE A 28 -5.99 9.91 -7.02
C PHE A 28 -6.70 11.20 -6.64
N PHE A 29 -6.10 12.36 -6.90
CA PHE A 29 -6.71 13.66 -6.63
C PHE A 29 -8.05 13.82 -7.35
N VAL A 30 -8.09 13.51 -8.65
CA VAL A 30 -9.33 13.51 -9.44
C VAL A 30 -10.37 12.57 -8.82
N ALA A 31 -9.97 11.37 -8.48
CA ALA A 31 -10.87 10.38 -7.89
C ALA A 31 -11.40 10.82 -6.51
N TRP A 32 -10.58 11.43 -5.65
CA TRP A 32 -11.02 12.02 -4.37
C TRP A 32 -12.04 13.16 -4.56
N THR A 33 -11.89 13.98 -5.63
CA THR A 33 -12.89 15.03 -5.92
C THR A 33 -14.25 14.45 -6.28
N PHE A 34 -14.28 13.33 -7.03
CA PHE A 34 -15.52 12.66 -7.42
C PHE A 34 -16.16 11.85 -6.27
N THR A 35 -15.35 11.17 -5.47
CA THR A 35 -15.85 10.29 -4.41
C THR A 35 -16.06 11.00 -3.07
N GLY A 36 -15.44 12.16 -2.86
CA GLY A 36 -15.38 12.84 -1.56
C GLY A 36 -14.55 12.13 -0.50
N GLN A 37 -13.82 11.08 -0.87
CA GLN A 37 -12.99 10.24 -0.01
C GLN A 37 -11.57 10.82 0.14
N TRP A 38 -11.47 11.97 0.79
CA TRP A 38 -10.19 12.64 0.97
C TRP A 38 -9.25 11.86 1.91
N PRO A 39 -7.92 11.87 1.68
CA PRO A 39 -6.96 11.04 2.41
C PRO A 39 -6.82 11.37 3.90
N TRP A 40 -7.38 12.48 4.37
CA TRP A 40 -7.43 12.86 5.79
C TRP A 40 -8.74 12.52 6.49
N LYS A 41 -9.71 11.96 5.77
CA LYS A 41 -10.98 11.51 6.34
C LYS A 41 -10.84 10.08 6.83
N SER A 42 -11.34 9.83 8.04
CA SER A 42 -11.49 8.47 8.56
C SER A 42 -12.48 7.66 7.74
N GLN A 43 -12.22 6.39 7.59
CA GLN A 43 -13.09 5.44 6.91
C GLN A 43 -14.03 4.76 7.90
N PRO A 44 -15.28 4.42 7.48
CA PRO A 44 -16.23 3.76 8.39
C PRO A 44 -15.79 2.35 8.80
N TYR A 45 -15.08 1.61 7.91
CA TYR A 45 -14.61 0.23 8.18
C TYR A 45 -13.15 0.23 8.63
N ASN A 46 -12.87 0.93 9.74
CA ASN A 46 -11.54 1.23 10.26
C ASN A 46 -11.01 0.21 11.30
N SER A 47 -11.27 -1.07 11.10
CA SER A 47 -10.93 -2.15 12.05
C SER A 47 -9.48 -2.11 12.50
N TYR A 48 -8.53 -1.78 11.62
CA TYR A 48 -7.11 -1.73 11.93
C TYR A 48 -6.72 -0.56 12.85
N ILE A 49 -7.39 0.59 12.71
CA ILE A 49 -7.22 1.72 13.63
C ILE A 49 -7.72 1.33 15.02
N LEU A 50 -8.92 0.73 15.11
CA LEU A 50 -9.51 0.25 16.37
C LEU A 50 -8.62 -0.81 17.03
N GLN A 51 -8.06 -1.73 16.25
CA GLN A 51 -7.12 -2.74 16.75
C GLN A 51 -5.84 -2.09 17.29
N ALA A 52 -5.26 -1.14 16.57
CA ALA A 52 -4.08 -0.41 17.02
C ALA A 52 -4.35 0.37 18.32
N GLN A 53 -5.53 1.01 18.46
CA GLN A 53 -5.97 1.67 19.70
C GLN A 53 -6.07 0.68 20.86
N SER A 54 -6.70 -0.49 20.64
CA SER A 54 -6.80 -1.54 21.65
C SER A 54 -5.44 -2.04 22.13
N TRP A 55 -4.47 -2.15 21.23
CA TRP A 55 -3.10 -2.54 21.59
C TRP A 55 -2.41 -1.51 22.45
N LEU A 56 -2.63 -0.22 22.21
CA LEU A 56 -2.11 0.88 23.08
C LEU A 56 -2.74 0.85 24.48
N GLU A 57 -3.95 0.30 24.59
CA GLU A 57 -4.61 0.09 25.89
C GLU A 57 -4.24 -1.25 26.56
N GLY A 58 -3.30 -2.01 25.97
CA GLY A 58 -2.86 -3.31 26.48
C GLY A 58 -3.87 -4.45 26.23
N ARG A 59 -4.83 -4.28 25.31
CA ARG A 59 -5.84 -5.26 24.95
C ARG A 59 -5.61 -5.81 23.55
N LEU A 60 -5.93 -7.09 23.34
CA LEU A 60 -5.94 -7.71 22.01
C LEU A 60 -7.35 -7.70 21.37
N ASP A 61 -8.39 -7.59 22.18
CA ASP A 61 -9.78 -7.49 21.74
C ASP A 61 -10.20 -6.01 21.61
N LEU A 62 -11.27 -5.75 20.85
CA LEU A 62 -11.80 -4.41 20.63
C LEU A 62 -12.65 -3.87 21.80
N GLY A 63 -12.83 -4.65 22.88
CA GLY A 63 -13.56 -4.27 24.09
C GLY A 63 -15.08 -4.19 23.96
N ARG A 64 -15.60 -4.08 22.74
CA ARG A 64 -17.05 -4.07 22.43
C ARG A 64 -17.34 -4.58 21.03
N ASP A 65 -18.60 -4.86 20.76
CA ASP A 65 -19.08 -5.14 19.41
C ASP A 65 -19.16 -3.87 18.56
N TYR A 66 -18.88 -4.04 17.27
CA TYR A 66 -19.08 -3.04 16.23
C TYR A 66 -19.90 -3.72 15.11
N PRO A 67 -21.25 -3.63 15.14
CA PRO A 67 -22.13 -4.40 14.26
C PRO A 67 -21.89 -4.22 12.76
N TYR A 68 -21.18 -3.15 12.38
CA TYR A 68 -20.84 -2.85 10.99
C TYR A 68 -19.46 -3.41 10.56
N LEU A 69 -18.74 -4.08 11.48
CA LEU A 69 -17.44 -4.70 11.21
C LEU A 69 -17.56 -6.22 11.23
N GLU A 70 -16.76 -6.89 10.41
CA GLU A 70 -16.60 -8.34 10.45
C GLU A 70 -15.61 -8.73 11.56
N LEU A 71 -16.14 -9.13 12.70
CA LEU A 71 -15.35 -9.47 13.87
C LEU A 71 -15.43 -10.97 14.19
N ALA A 72 -14.32 -11.53 14.62
CA ALA A 72 -14.26 -12.86 15.20
C ALA A 72 -14.67 -12.77 16.69
N ILE A 73 -15.56 -13.68 17.13
CA ILE A 73 -16.02 -13.75 18.52
C ILE A 73 -15.37 -14.96 19.19
N PHE A 74 -14.63 -14.71 20.26
CA PHE A 74 -14.01 -15.76 21.06
C PHE A 74 -14.09 -15.40 22.56
N ASN A 75 -14.62 -16.30 23.39
CA ASN A 75 -14.82 -16.06 24.83
C ASN A 75 -15.54 -14.73 25.16
N ASN A 76 -16.63 -14.44 24.45
CA ASN A 76 -17.39 -13.18 24.57
C ASN A 76 -16.56 -11.89 24.31
N LYS A 77 -15.46 -12.01 23.58
CA LYS A 77 -14.62 -10.89 23.16
C LYS A 77 -14.60 -10.79 21.64
N TYR A 78 -14.42 -9.59 21.15
CA TYR A 78 -14.47 -9.24 19.73
C TYR A 78 -13.08 -8.94 19.20
N TYR A 79 -12.67 -9.64 18.15
CA TYR A 79 -11.35 -9.53 17.53
C TYR A 79 -11.47 -9.17 16.05
N VAL A 80 -10.50 -8.44 15.53
CA VAL A 80 -10.38 -8.25 14.09
C VAL A 80 -10.07 -9.60 13.44
N SER A 81 -10.88 -10.00 12.45
CA SER A 81 -10.79 -11.31 11.78
C SER A 81 -9.76 -11.36 10.64
N PHE A 82 -9.07 -10.26 10.39
CA PHE A 82 -8.11 -10.09 9.29
C PHE A 82 -6.66 -10.07 9.80
N PRO A 83 -5.67 -10.39 8.93
CA PRO A 83 -4.26 -10.35 9.28
C PRO A 83 -3.85 -8.99 9.85
N PRO A 84 -3.07 -8.93 10.95
CA PRO A 84 -2.88 -7.72 11.72
C PRO A 84 -1.82 -6.75 11.17
N PHE A 85 -1.13 -7.09 10.07
CA PHE A 85 -0.04 -6.28 9.55
C PHE A 85 -0.41 -4.80 9.30
N PRO A 86 -1.59 -4.45 8.74
CA PRO A 86 -1.99 -3.07 8.60
C PRO A 86 -2.07 -2.30 9.93
N SER A 87 -2.48 -2.96 11.02
CA SER A 87 -2.51 -2.33 12.35
C SER A 87 -1.12 -1.99 12.87
N TYR A 88 -0.11 -2.83 12.60
CA TYR A 88 1.28 -2.49 12.94
C TYR A 88 1.77 -1.25 12.18
N VAL A 89 1.39 -1.11 10.91
CA VAL A 89 1.74 0.08 10.13
C VAL A 89 1.02 1.33 10.65
N MET A 90 -0.22 1.20 11.12
CA MET A 90 -1.01 2.32 11.66
C MET A 90 -0.63 2.70 13.09
N LEU A 91 -0.09 1.77 13.88
CA LEU A 91 0.20 1.95 15.30
C LEU A 91 1.00 3.24 15.62
N PRO A 92 2.11 3.58 14.93
CA PRO A 92 2.85 4.81 15.21
C PRO A 92 2.03 6.09 14.98
N PHE A 93 1.10 6.08 14.03
CA PHE A 93 0.23 7.22 13.75
C PHE A 93 -0.87 7.35 14.81
N VAL A 94 -1.46 6.24 15.23
CA VAL A 94 -2.43 6.20 16.32
C VAL A 94 -1.80 6.63 17.63
N LEU A 95 -0.54 6.25 17.90
CA LEU A 95 0.22 6.67 19.09
C LEU A 95 0.36 8.19 19.22
N ILE A 96 0.51 8.91 18.10
CA ILE A 96 0.57 10.37 18.06
C ILE A 96 -0.81 11.04 17.96
N GLY A 97 -1.90 10.25 18.07
CA GLY A 97 -3.28 10.74 18.05
C GLY A 97 -3.91 10.89 16.67
N TRP A 98 -3.24 10.45 15.59
CA TRP A 98 -3.82 10.53 14.25
C TRP A 98 -4.65 9.28 13.91
N ASN A 99 -5.90 9.30 14.33
CA ASN A 99 -6.84 8.18 14.20
C ASN A 99 -7.60 8.12 12.86
N SER A 100 -7.23 8.94 11.88
CA SER A 100 -7.79 8.96 10.51
C SER A 100 -6.69 8.80 9.45
N CYS A 101 -5.64 8.05 9.76
CA CYS A 101 -4.47 7.88 8.89
C CYS A 101 -4.64 6.82 7.79
N ASP A 102 -5.68 6.02 7.86
CA ASP A 102 -5.95 4.86 7.00
C ASP A 102 -5.90 5.21 5.50
N SER A 103 -6.65 6.21 5.05
CA SER A 103 -6.68 6.63 3.65
C SER A 103 -5.34 7.20 3.16
N MET A 104 -4.62 7.94 4.02
CA MET A 104 -3.29 8.46 3.69
C MET A 104 -2.27 7.33 3.56
N ILE A 105 -2.34 6.34 4.46
CA ILE A 105 -1.48 5.15 4.42
C ILE A 105 -1.78 4.34 3.16
N ALA A 106 -3.06 4.12 2.81
CA ALA A 106 -3.44 3.41 1.59
C ALA A 106 -2.87 4.09 0.34
N PHE A 107 -2.94 5.43 0.27
CA PHE A 107 -2.35 6.20 -0.81
C PHE A 107 -0.81 6.08 -0.85
N ALA A 108 -0.13 6.25 0.29
CA ALA A 108 1.33 6.12 0.36
C ALA A 108 1.81 4.71 -0.05
N VAL A 109 1.10 3.67 0.39
CA VAL A 109 1.36 2.27 0.00
C VAL A 109 1.17 2.09 -1.51
N SER A 110 0.15 2.71 -2.11
CA SER A 110 -0.09 2.64 -3.56
C SER A 110 1.02 3.33 -4.37
N LEU A 111 1.51 4.48 -3.92
CA LEU A 111 2.68 5.13 -4.52
C LEU A 111 3.92 4.23 -4.44
N LEU A 112 4.13 3.61 -3.29
CA LEU A 112 5.25 2.68 -3.09
C LEU A 112 5.12 1.48 -4.03
N GLY A 113 3.93 0.91 -4.18
CA GLY A 113 3.64 -0.17 -5.13
C GLY A 113 3.95 0.24 -6.58
N ALA A 114 3.53 1.42 -7.01
CA ALA A 114 3.84 1.96 -8.34
C ALA A 114 5.36 2.08 -8.56
N VAL A 115 6.10 2.57 -7.57
CA VAL A 115 7.57 2.68 -7.65
C VAL A 115 8.21 1.31 -7.80
N TYR A 116 7.76 0.29 -7.05
CA TYR A 116 8.35 -1.05 -7.15
C TYR A 116 7.94 -1.77 -8.42
N ALA A 117 6.72 -1.60 -8.94
CA ALA A 117 6.33 -2.09 -10.25
C ALA A 117 7.23 -1.50 -11.36
N PHE A 118 7.46 -0.19 -11.34
CA PHE A 118 8.38 0.48 -12.26
C PHE A 118 9.81 -0.08 -12.14
N LYS A 119 10.34 -0.23 -10.92
CA LYS A 119 11.68 -0.78 -10.68
C LYS A 119 11.83 -2.22 -11.18
N ILE A 120 10.78 -3.05 -11.08
CA ILE A 120 10.77 -4.41 -11.62
C ILE A 120 10.89 -4.35 -13.14
N LEU A 121 10.08 -3.55 -13.83
CA LEU A 121 10.15 -3.38 -15.28
C LEU A 121 11.53 -2.88 -15.73
N LYS A 122 12.11 -1.94 -14.98
CA LYS A 122 13.47 -1.43 -15.24
C LYS A 122 14.55 -2.49 -15.02
N HIS A 123 14.32 -3.47 -14.14
CA HIS A 123 15.26 -4.60 -13.96
C HIS A 123 15.37 -5.46 -15.22
N PHE A 124 14.31 -5.56 -16.02
CA PHE A 124 14.29 -6.27 -17.29
C PHE A 124 14.67 -5.37 -18.49
N ASP A 125 15.35 -4.26 -18.27
CA ASP A 125 15.79 -3.30 -19.28
C ASP A 125 14.67 -2.70 -20.14
N ILE A 126 13.43 -2.73 -19.67
CA ILE A 126 12.30 -2.09 -20.35
C ILE A 126 12.56 -0.58 -20.46
N GLU A 127 12.30 0.00 -21.62
CA GLU A 127 12.42 1.44 -21.85
C GLU A 127 11.56 2.23 -20.87
N SER A 128 12.06 3.37 -20.35
CA SER A 128 11.40 4.12 -19.28
C SER A 128 9.98 4.57 -19.61
N LYS A 129 9.72 5.01 -20.85
CA LYS A 129 8.36 5.40 -21.27
C LYS A 129 7.40 4.22 -21.23
N THR A 130 7.82 3.08 -21.75
CA THR A 130 7.06 1.83 -21.73
C THR A 130 6.85 1.34 -20.30
N ALA A 131 7.88 1.41 -19.45
CA ALA A 131 7.77 1.05 -18.05
C ALA A 131 6.78 1.95 -17.28
N ILE A 132 6.79 3.27 -17.51
CA ILE A 132 5.80 4.21 -16.96
C ILE A 132 4.39 3.83 -17.43
N PHE A 133 4.21 3.61 -18.74
CA PHE A 133 2.91 3.25 -19.30
C PHE A 133 2.32 1.99 -18.65
N PHE A 134 3.10 0.90 -18.59
CA PHE A 134 2.61 -0.35 -17.98
C PHE A 134 2.42 -0.23 -16.46
N THR A 135 3.23 0.57 -15.78
CA THR A 135 3.01 0.84 -14.35
C THR A 135 1.72 1.63 -14.13
N LEU A 136 1.44 2.65 -14.94
CA LEU A 136 0.17 3.40 -14.86
C LEU A 136 -1.02 2.51 -15.21
N LEU A 137 -0.90 1.67 -16.23
CA LEU A 137 -1.96 0.70 -16.56
C LEU A 137 -2.24 -0.25 -15.39
N LEU A 138 -1.20 -0.75 -14.72
CA LEU A 138 -1.33 -1.61 -13.55
C LEU A 138 -1.95 -0.87 -12.36
N THR A 139 -1.52 0.35 -12.07
CA THR A 139 -1.91 1.08 -10.84
C THR A 139 -3.23 1.82 -10.98
N VAL A 140 -3.36 2.68 -11.99
CA VAL A 140 -4.53 3.55 -12.15
C VAL A 140 -5.46 3.14 -13.29
N GLY A 141 -5.00 2.27 -14.18
CA GLY A 141 -5.77 1.69 -15.28
C GLY A 141 -6.41 0.34 -14.96
N SER A 142 -6.29 -0.15 -13.74
CA SER A 142 -6.81 -1.44 -13.30
C SER A 142 -7.71 -1.31 -12.07
N ASN A 143 -8.27 -2.44 -11.63
CA ASN A 143 -9.07 -2.50 -10.40
C ASN A 143 -8.27 -2.14 -9.13
N TRP A 144 -6.94 -2.08 -9.21
CA TRP A 144 -6.12 -1.64 -8.08
C TRP A 144 -6.41 -0.20 -7.65
N LEU A 145 -6.75 0.71 -8.58
CA LEU A 145 -7.15 2.07 -8.23
C LEU A 145 -8.32 2.08 -7.24
N MET A 146 -9.36 1.27 -7.50
CA MET A 146 -10.54 1.16 -6.61
C MET A 146 -10.16 0.61 -5.23
N THR A 147 -9.30 -0.41 -5.19
CA THR A 147 -8.78 -1.00 -3.96
C THR A 147 -7.93 -0.01 -3.16
N ALA A 148 -7.13 0.79 -3.84
CA ALA A 148 -6.21 1.73 -3.22
C ALA A 148 -6.88 3.01 -2.70
N GLN A 149 -7.99 3.43 -3.31
CA GLN A 149 -8.75 4.61 -2.87
C GLN A 149 -9.59 4.37 -1.62
N ASN A 150 -10.08 3.14 -1.46
CA ASN A 150 -10.92 2.76 -0.34
C ASN A 150 -10.04 2.12 0.74
N ALA A 151 -9.73 2.85 1.80
CA ALA A 151 -8.97 2.33 2.93
C ALA A 151 -9.80 1.47 3.91
N TRP A 152 -10.87 0.83 3.44
CA TRP A 152 -11.65 -0.12 4.21
C TRP A 152 -10.81 -1.36 4.51
N VAL A 153 -11.16 -2.08 5.55
CA VAL A 153 -10.38 -3.22 6.07
C VAL A 153 -9.92 -4.19 4.98
N TRP A 154 -10.80 -4.59 4.06
CA TRP A 154 -10.43 -5.53 2.96
C TRP A 154 -9.48 -4.91 1.94
N PHE A 155 -9.74 -3.66 1.57
CA PHE A 155 -9.03 -2.99 0.49
C PHE A 155 -7.62 -2.58 0.92
N ILE A 156 -7.45 -2.05 2.13
CA ILE A 156 -6.11 -1.67 2.60
C ILE A 156 -5.22 -2.89 2.82
N ALA A 157 -5.79 -4.02 3.30
CA ALA A 157 -5.05 -5.26 3.42
C ALA A 157 -4.57 -5.77 2.05
N GLN A 158 -5.44 -5.77 1.04
CA GLN A 158 -5.10 -6.17 -0.33
C GLN A 158 -4.07 -5.24 -0.97
N ASN A 159 -4.22 -3.92 -0.79
CA ASN A 159 -3.28 -2.93 -1.29
C ASN A 159 -1.89 -3.12 -0.67
N MET A 160 -1.81 -3.34 0.65
CA MET A 160 -0.56 -3.64 1.33
C MET A 160 0.04 -4.97 0.86
N ALA A 161 -0.74 -6.04 0.81
CA ALA A 161 -0.29 -7.35 0.36
C ALA A 161 0.28 -7.29 -1.08
N PHE A 162 -0.42 -6.60 -1.99
CA PHE A 162 0.04 -6.42 -3.36
C PHE A 162 1.36 -5.64 -3.44
N THR A 163 1.45 -4.52 -2.73
CA THR A 163 2.66 -3.68 -2.69
C THR A 163 3.85 -4.43 -2.09
N LEU A 164 3.65 -5.12 -0.97
CA LEU A 164 4.68 -5.93 -0.32
C LEU A 164 5.12 -7.10 -1.19
N SER A 165 4.21 -7.70 -1.95
CA SER A 165 4.55 -8.74 -2.95
C SER A 165 5.44 -8.18 -4.07
N LEU A 166 5.15 -6.99 -4.59
CA LEU A 166 6.03 -6.31 -5.56
C LEU A 166 7.42 -6.03 -4.96
N MET A 167 7.48 -5.60 -3.69
CA MET A 167 8.75 -5.42 -2.99
C MET A 167 9.51 -6.73 -2.84
N ALA A 168 8.82 -7.80 -2.45
CA ALA A 168 9.41 -9.14 -2.32
C ALA A 168 10.00 -9.62 -3.66
N ILE A 169 9.26 -9.49 -4.77
CA ILE A 169 9.72 -9.82 -6.12
C ILE A 169 10.96 -8.99 -6.48
N TYR A 170 10.91 -7.67 -6.28
CA TYR A 170 12.03 -6.80 -6.60
C TYR A 170 13.31 -7.19 -5.84
N TYR A 171 13.21 -7.49 -4.55
CA TYR A 171 14.37 -7.88 -3.74
C TYR A 171 14.85 -9.30 -4.06
N ALA A 172 13.98 -10.22 -4.46
CA ALA A 172 14.37 -11.52 -5.02
C ALA A 172 15.20 -11.34 -6.30
N LEU A 173 14.73 -10.50 -7.24
CA LEU A 173 15.45 -10.17 -8.48
C LEU A 173 16.82 -9.51 -8.22
N LYS A 174 16.98 -8.84 -7.08
CA LYS A 174 18.26 -8.26 -6.63
C LYS A 174 19.12 -9.23 -5.79
N ASN A 175 18.75 -10.51 -5.71
CA ASN A 175 19.40 -11.54 -4.90
C ASN A 175 19.46 -11.19 -3.39
N LYS A 176 18.54 -10.35 -2.89
CA LYS A 176 18.42 -9.99 -1.48
C LYS A 176 17.34 -10.85 -0.81
N ILE A 177 17.60 -12.16 -0.70
CA ILE A 177 16.61 -13.17 -0.31
C ILE A 177 16.02 -12.87 1.08
N GLY A 178 16.82 -12.46 2.07
CA GLY A 178 16.32 -12.12 3.42
C GLY A 178 15.27 -11.01 3.40
N LEU A 179 15.50 -9.92 2.63
CA LEU A 179 14.52 -8.84 2.47
C LEU A 179 13.30 -9.31 1.68
N SER A 180 13.49 -10.13 0.64
CA SER A 180 12.38 -10.70 -0.12
C SER A 180 11.45 -11.51 0.78
N LEU A 181 11.99 -12.41 1.58
CA LEU A 181 11.23 -13.23 2.52
C LEU A 181 10.54 -12.39 3.60
N ALA A 182 11.19 -11.35 4.11
CA ALA A 182 10.60 -10.44 5.10
C ALA A 182 9.37 -9.71 4.52
N PHE A 183 9.48 -9.14 3.31
CA PHE A 183 8.33 -8.48 2.66
C PHE A 183 7.23 -9.48 2.30
N TRP A 184 7.59 -10.68 1.87
CA TRP A 184 6.60 -11.72 1.58
C TRP A 184 5.86 -12.16 2.84
N ALA A 185 6.56 -12.36 3.96
CA ALA A 185 5.92 -12.68 5.24
C ALA A 185 4.95 -11.56 5.68
N CYS A 186 5.35 -10.28 5.55
CA CYS A 186 4.46 -9.15 5.83
C CYS A 186 3.27 -9.05 4.85
N ALA A 187 3.40 -9.57 3.63
CA ALA A 187 2.31 -9.56 2.65
C ALA A 187 1.21 -10.60 2.97
N VAL A 188 1.57 -11.66 3.67
CA VAL A 188 0.61 -12.70 4.11
C VAL A 188 -0.07 -12.29 5.43
N GLY A 189 0.52 -11.39 6.21
CA GLY A 189 0.02 -10.91 7.51
C GLY A 189 0.74 -11.52 8.67
#